data_62d440f4f5d7b32fa6770cd6ca930e94
#
_entry.id   62d440f4f5d7b32fa6770cd6ca930e94
#
_cell.length_a   1.000
_cell.length_b   1.000
_cell.length_c   1.000
_cell.angle_alpha   90.00
_cell.angle_beta   90.00
_cell.angle_gamma   90.00
#
_symmetry.space_group_name_H-M   'P 1'
#
loop_
_entity.id
_entity.type
_entity.pdbx_description
1 polymer ?
#
loop_
_entity_poly.entity_id
_entity_poly.type
_entity_poly.pdbx_seq_one_letter_code
_entity_poly.pdbx_strand_id
1 'polypeptide(L)'
;MTGTDLPSIYRSYIACLNARDWPGLGRFVHTEARYNGRRIGLSGYREMLEKDCDEIPDLHFDIRLLIAEPPHIASRLQFDCSPKGVFLGLPVNGRRISFSENVFYEFLDERIANVWSVIDKAAIEAQLMNDSKGAAPEQAKRFP
;
A
#
# COMPACT_ATOMS: atom_id res chain seq x y z
N MET A 1 -20.75 -21.87 6.54
CA MET A 1 -20.24 -21.49 6.48
C MET A 1 -19.72 -20.89 6.20
N THR A 2 -19.70 -20.87 6.28
CA THR A 2 -19.13 -20.40 6.25
C THR A 2 -18.66 -19.57 5.64
N GLY A 3 -19.00 -19.33 5.55
CA GLY A 3 -18.57 -18.49 4.56
C GLY A 3 -17.45 -17.68 4.98
N THR A 4 -16.67 -17.32 4.03
CA THR A 4 -15.55 -16.54 4.29
C THR A 4 -15.92 -15.09 4.35
N ASP A 5 -15.57 -14.42 5.42
CA ASP A 5 -15.78 -12.99 5.54
C ASP A 5 -14.48 -12.31 5.09
N LEU A 6 -14.31 -12.14 3.79
CA LEU A 6 -13.11 -11.54 3.25
C LEU A 6 -12.85 -10.12 3.76
N PRO A 7 -13.85 -9.24 3.91
CA PRO A 7 -13.57 -7.93 4.47
C PRO A 7 -12.93 -7.98 5.86
N SER A 8 -13.41 -8.88 6.73
CA SER A 8 -12.81 -9.02 8.06
C SER A 8 -11.39 -9.54 7.97
N ILE A 9 -11.15 -10.52 7.10
CA ILE A 9 -9.81 -11.07 6.91
C ILE A 9 -8.90 -9.97 6.41
N TYR A 10 -9.35 -9.17 5.44
CA TYR A 10 -8.54 -8.10 4.88
C TYR A 10 -8.22 -7.04 5.92
N ARG A 11 -9.19 -6.66 6.76
CA ARG A 11 -8.93 -5.68 7.82
C ARG A 11 -7.93 -6.21 8.83
N SER A 12 -7.98 -7.52 9.13
CA SER A 12 -7.00 -8.13 10.03
C SER A 12 -5.61 -8.14 9.39
N TYR A 13 -5.54 -8.36 8.09
CA TYR A 13 -4.29 -8.31 7.33
C TYR A 13 -3.69 -6.90 7.42
N ILE A 14 -4.48 -5.86 7.17
CA ILE A 14 -3.99 -4.50 7.25
C ILE A 14 -3.54 -4.16 8.68
N ALA A 15 -4.26 -4.63 9.68
CA ALA A 15 -3.86 -4.44 11.08
C ALA A 15 -2.51 -5.12 11.35
N CYS A 16 -2.29 -6.28 10.76
CA CYS A 16 -1.01 -7.00 10.87
C CYS A 16 0.12 -6.14 10.28
N LEU A 17 -0.11 -5.51 9.13
CA LEU A 17 0.89 -4.65 8.51
C LEU A 17 1.16 -3.43 9.38
N ASN A 18 0.13 -2.80 9.90
CA ASN A 18 0.29 -1.62 10.75
C ASN A 18 1.00 -1.94 12.06
N ALA A 19 0.84 -3.16 12.54
CA ALA A 19 1.51 -3.61 13.75
C ALA A 19 2.93 -4.11 13.47
N ARG A 20 3.33 -4.20 12.20
CA ARG A 20 4.63 -4.76 11.79
C ARG A 20 4.78 -6.19 12.30
N ASP A 21 3.68 -6.96 12.33
CA ASP A 21 3.70 -8.32 12.83
C ASP A 21 4.12 -9.26 11.71
N TRP A 22 5.40 -9.23 11.39
CA TRP A 22 5.92 -10.03 10.29
C TRP A 22 5.79 -11.53 10.54
N PRO A 23 6.02 -12.03 11.77
CA PRO A 23 5.81 -13.46 12.02
C PRO A 23 4.37 -13.90 11.77
N GLY A 24 3.40 -13.00 11.91
CA GLY A 24 1.99 -13.32 11.70
C GLY A 24 1.54 -13.21 10.27
N LEU A 25 2.39 -12.70 9.37
CA LEU A 25 2.00 -12.43 7.99
C LEU A 25 1.53 -13.68 7.25
N GLY A 26 2.10 -14.84 7.57
CA GLY A 26 1.74 -16.09 6.91
C GLY A 26 0.31 -16.53 7.10
N ARG A 27 -0.41 -15.93 8.08
CA ARG A 27 -1.81 -16.25 8.25
C ARG A 27 -2.63 -15.64 7.12
N PHE A 28 -2.11 -14.60 6.46
CA PHE A 28 -2.85 -13.80 5.48
C PHE A 28 -2.29 -13.91 4.06
N VAL A 29 -1.05 -14.35 3.89
CA VAL A 29 -0.38 -14.36 2.59
C VAL A 29 0.03 -15.80 2.25
N HIS A 30 -0.32 -16.22 1.05
CA HIS A 30 -0.03 -17.57 0.58
C HIS A 30 1.48 -17.73 0.35
N THR A 31 1.98 -18.95 0.58
CA THR A 31 3.41 -19.23 0.40
C THR A 31 3.87 -19.01 -1.04
N GLU A 32 2.94 -19.08 -2.00
CA GLU A 32 3.25 -18.91 -3.43
C GLU A 32 2.74 -17.58 -3.97
N ALA A 33 2.57 -16.57 -3.12
CA ALA A 33 1.95 -15.31 -3.53
C ALA A 33 2.63 -14.64 -4.72
N ARG A 34 1.82 -14.00 -5.56
CA ARG A 34 2.31 -13.26 -6.71
C ARG A 34 1.97 -11.78 -6.52
N TYR A 35 2.86 -10.92 -6.98
CA TYR A 35 2.68 -9.48 -6.85
C TYR A 35 2.98 -8.83 -8.21
N ASN A 36 1.96 -8.20 -8.78
CA ASN A 36 2.02 -7.61 -10.11
C ASN A 36 2.59 -8.62 -11.14
N GLY A 37 2.09 -9.85 -11.08
CA GLY A 37 2.44 -10.89 -12.04
C GLY A 37 3.72 -11.66 -11.75
N ARG A 38 4.43 -11.30 -10.67
CA ARG A 38 5.69 -11.98 -10.34
C ARG A 38 5.51 -12.82 -9.09
N ARG A 39 5.99 -14.05 -9.13
CA ARG A 39 5.92 -14.90 -7.96
C ARG A 39 7.02 -14.48 -6.98
N ILE A 40 6.63 -13.94 -5.85
CA ILE A 40 7.59 -13.52 -4.83
C ILE A 40 7.50 -14.39 -3.58
N GLY A 41 6.39 -15.13 -3.43
CA GLY A 41 6.17 -15.99 -2.26
C GLY A 41 5.97 -15.21 -0.98
N LEU A 42 5.75 -15.92 0.10
CA LEU A 42 5.57 -15.28 1.40
C LEU A 42 6.84 -14.56 1.84
N SER A 43 8.02 -15.17 1.65
CA SER A 43 9.26 -14.55 2.08
C SER A 43 9.54 -13.27 1.31
N GLY A 44 9.32 -13.27 0.00
CA GLY A 44 9.52 -12.07 -0.81
C GLY A 44 8.52 -10.98 -0.46
N TYR A 45 7.29 -11.38 -0.13
CA TYR A 45 6.25 -10.44 0.26
C TYR A 45 6.66 -9.75 1.58
N ARG A 46 7.14 -10.53 2.54
CA ARG A 46 7.60 -10.00 3.81
C ARG A 46 8.78 -9.04 3.61
N GLU A 47 9.76 -9.42 2.79
CA GLU A 47 10.92 -8.59 2.53
C GLU A 47 10.51 -7.27 1.91
N MET A 48 9.56 -7.31 0.97
CA MET A 48 9.06 -6.11 0.32
C MET A 48 8.45 -5.15 1.34
N LEU A 49 7.62 -5.67 2.25
CA LEU A 49 6.96 -4.85 3.24
C LEU A 49 7.95 -4.32 4.29
N GLU A 50 8.91 -5.15 4.71
CA GLU A 50 9.92 -4.72 5.67
C GLU A 50 10.75 -3.58 5.07
N LYS A 51 11.08 -3.69 3.79
CA LYS A 51 11.85 -2.64 3.12
C LYS A 51 11.03 -1.36 3.04
N ASP A 52 9.74 -1.46 2.71
CA ASP A 52 8.88 -0.29 2.65
C ASP A 52 8.83 0.42 4.01
N CYS A 53 8.72 -0.34 5.08
CA CYS A 53 8.66 0.23 6.43
C CYS A 53 9.98 0.83 6.88
N ASP A 54 11.10 0.28 6.39
CA ASP A 54 12.40 0.85 6.69
C ASP A 54 12.58 2.18 5.95
N GLU A 55 12.14 2.26 4.71
CA GLU A 55 12.28 3.46 3.90
C GLU A 55 11.27 4.53 4.29
N ILE A 56 10.13 4.11 4.83
CA ILE A 56 9.07 5.01 5.23
C ILE A 56 8.68 4.69 6.67
N PRO A 57 9.43 5.22 7.64
CA PRO A 57 9.22 4.85 9.05
C PRO A 57 7.82 5.16 9.58
N ASP A 58 7.17 6.19 9.03
CA ASP A 58 5.82 6.57 9.44
C ASP A 58 4.74 6.00 8.51
N LEU A 59 5.05 4.89 7.83
CA LEU A 59 4.07 4.27 6.94
C LEU A 59 2.92 3.70 7.75
N HIS A 60 1.70 4.10 7.38
CA HIS A 60 0.49 3.60 8.02
C HIS A 60 -0.52 3.33 6.91
N PHE A 61 -1.10 2.13 6.92
CA PHE A 61 -2.06 1.71 5.89
C PHE A 61 -3.46 2.08 6.37
N ASP A 62 -4.14 2.95 5.62
CA ASP A 62 -5.46 3.44 5.98
C ASP A 62 -6.43 3.07 4.87
N ILE A 63 -7.38 2.21 5.15
CA ILE A 63 -8.35 1.75 4.15
C ILE A 63 -9.40 2.84 3.94
N ARG A 64 -9.49 3.36 2.73
CA ARG A 64 -10.48 4.37 2.40
C ARG A 64 -11.64 3.81 1.62
N LEU A 65 -11.44 2.74 0.87
CA LEU A 65 -12.50 2.11 0.12
C LEU A 65 -12.23 0.61 0.10
N LEU A 66 -13.23 -0.19 0.34
CA LEU A 66 -13.10 -1.64 0.37
C LEU A 66 -14.31 -2.26 -0.31
N ILE A 67 -14.05 -2.98 -1.38
CA ILE A 67 -15.10 -3.67 -2.13
C ILE A 67 -14.73 -5.14 -2.19
N ALA A 68 -15.63 -6.01 -1.81
CA ALA A 68 -15.38 -7.44 -1.79
C ALA A 68 -16.35 -8.18 -2.69
N GLU A 69 -15.79 -9.02 -3.53
CA GLU A 69 -16.57 -9.92 -4.36
C GLU A 69 -15.75 -11.20 -4.37
N PRO A 70 -15.97 -12.11 -3.43
CA PRO A 70 -15.11 -13.28 -3.28
C PRO A 70 -14.92 -14.02 -4.58
N PRO A 71 -13.69 -14.45 -4.89
CA PRO A 71 -12.51 -14.42 -4.02
C PRO A 71 -11.68 -13.14 -4.12
N HIS A 72 -12.25 -12.05 -4.57
CA HIS A 72 -11.50 -10.81 -4.81
C HIS A 72 -11.83 -9.71 -3.82
N ILE A 73 -10.85 -8.85 -3.59
CA ILE A 73 -11.05 -7.60 -2.85
C ILE A 73 -10.39 -6.49 -3.66
N ALA A 74 -11.08 -5.36 -3.77
CA ALA A 74 -10.52 -4.13 -4.30
C ALA A 74 -10.44 -3.14 -3.14
N SER A 75 -9.29 -2.52 -2.96
CA SER A 75 -9.08 -1.61 -1.85
C SER A 75 -8.35 -0.36 -2.30
N ARG A 76 -8.76 0.78 -1.77
CA ARG A 76 -8.02 2.02 -1.96
C ARG A 76 -7.43 2.39 -0.61
N LEU A 77 -6.12 2.46 -0.56
CA LEU A 77 -5.39 2.81 0.66
C LEU A 77 -4.88 4.24 0.54
N GLN A 78 -4.90 4.97 1.65
CA GLN A 78 -4.41 6.33 1.70
C GLN A 78 -3.18 6.37 2.60
N PHE A 79 -2.17 7.10 2.16
CA PHE A 79 -0.94 7.27 2.93
C PHE A 79 -0.60 8.73 3.11
N ASP A 80 -0.19 9.10 4.34
CA ASP A 80 0.37 10.39 4.65
C ASP A 80 1.67 10.03 5.33
N CYS A 81 2.80 10.23 4.66
CA CYS A 81 4.06 9.71 5.17
C CYS A 81 5.25 10.48 4.62
N SER A 82 6.43 10.14 5.12
CA SER A 82 7.66 10.88 4.80
C SER A 82 8.78 9.91 4.41
N PRO A 83 8.75 9.40 3.16
CA PRO A 83 9.84 8.54 2.68
C PRO A 83 11.19 9.21 2.81
N LYS A 84 12.19 8.48 3.30
CA LYS A 84 13.48 9.06 3.66
C LYS A 84 14.32 9.52 2.48
N GLY A 85 14.26 8.82 1.39
CA GLY A 85 15.12 9.11 0.25
C GLY A 85 14.33 9.16 -1.03
N VAL A 86 14.75 8.34 -2.00
CA VAL A 86 14.05 8.26 -3.28
C VAL A 86 12.92 7.25 -3.15
N PHE A 87 11.72 7.62 -3.57
CA PHE A 87 10.57 6.75 -3.53
C PHE A 87 9.93 6.76 -4.91
N LEU A 88 9.78 5.60 -5.52
CA LEU A 88 9.25 5.44 -6.88
C LEU A 88 10.06 6.29 -7.87
N GLY A 89 11.36 6.39 -7.66
CA GLY A 89 12.23 7.19 -8.52
C GLY A 89 12.16 8.69 -8.27
N LEU A 90 11.43 9.12 -7.25
CA LEU A 90 11.27 10.54 -6.96
C LEU A 90 12.03 10.93 -5.69
N PRO A 91 12.71 12.08 -5.71
CA PRO A 91 13.52 12.50 -4.55
C PRO A 91 12.65 13.16 -3.48
N VAL A 92 12.00 12.33 -2.66
CA VAL A 92 11.14 12.80 -1.58
C VAL A 92 11.97 13.34 -0.42
N ASN A 93 13.03 12.61 -0.07
CA ASN A 93 14.02 13.04 0.91
C ASN A 93 13.43 13.54 2.23
N GLY A 94 12.50 12.80 2.78
CA GLY A 94 11.94 13.11 4.10
C GLY A 94 10.79 14.09 4.09
N ARG A 95 10.40 14.62 2.94
CA ARG A 95 9.25 15.52 2.91
C ARG A 95 7.98 14.73 3.11
N ARG A 96 6.97 15.34 3.72
CA ARG A 96 5.70 14.66 3.93
C ARG A 96 4.89 14.73 2.66
N ILE A 97 4.39 13.58 2.23
CA ILE A 97 3.57 13.49 1.02
C ILE A 97 2.30 12.70 1.33
N SER A 98 1.27 12.90 0.51
CA SER A 98 0.00 12.22 0.66
C SER A 98 -0.35 11.60 -0.69
N PHE A 99 -0.69 10.33 -0.70
CA PHE A 99 -1.02 9.64 -1.95
C PHE A 99 -1.86 8.40 -1.69
N SER A 100 -2.43 7.84 -2.73
CA SER A 100 -3.22 6.63 -2.61
C SER A 100 -2.60 5.49 -3.38
N GLU A 101 -3.00 4.28 -3.01
CA GLU A 101 -2.64 3.06 -3.70
C GLU A 101 -3.93 2.30 -3.96
N ASN A 102 -4.15 1.88 -5.21
CA ASN A 102 -5.32 1.09 -5.56
C ASN A 102 -4.86 -0.34 -5.76
N VAL A 103 -5.45 -1.27 -5.02
CA VAL A 103 -4.97 -2.65 -4.97
C VAL A 103 -6.10 -3.62 -5.20
N PHE A 104 -5.85 -4.61 -6.05
CA PHE A 104 -6.77 -5.72 -6.21
C PHE A 104 -6.08 -6.95 -5.65
N TYR A 105 -6.84 -7.75 -4.90
CA TYR A 105 -6.34 -8.97 -4.31
C TYR A 105 -7.19 -10.16 -4.74
N GLU A 106 -6.55 -11.30 -4.90
CA GLU A 106 -7.26 -12.56 -5.11
C GLU A 106 -6.85 -13.48 -3.97
N PHE A 107 -7.87 -14.03 -3.29
CA PHE A 107 -7.63 -14.92 -2.14
C PHE A 107 -7.78 -16.37 -2.54
N LEU A 108 -6.97 -17.25 -1.95
CA LEU A 108 -7.06 -18.67 -2.13
C LEU A 108 -6.91 -19.27 -0.73
N ASP A 109 -7.89 -20.05 -0.30
CA ASP A 109 -7.88 -20.64 1.04
C ASP A 109 -7.70 -19.57 2.11
N GLU A 110 -8.42 -18.45 1.93
CA GLU A 110 -8.43 -17.34 2.86
C GLU A 110 -7.08 -16.62 3.01
N ARG A 111 -6.19 -16.81 2.05
CA ARG A 111 -4.91 -16.12 2.04
C ARG A 111 -4.73 -15.43 0.70
N ILE A 112 -4.01 -14.33 0.74
CA ILE A 112 -3.74 -13.54 -0.47
C ILE A 112 -2.81 -14.34 -1.39
N ALA A 113 -3.28 -14.64 -2.58
CA ALA A 113 -2.51 -15.40 -3.56
C ALA A 113 -2.01 -14.51 -4.70
N ASN A 114 -2.76 -13.46 -5.05
CA ASN A 114 -2.34 -12.53 -6.09
C ASN A 114 -2.65 -11.10 -5.65
N VAL A 115 -1.74 -10.18 -5.97
CA VAL A 115 -1.92 -8.77 -5.70
C VAL A 115 -1.58 -7.99 -6.97
N TRP A 116 -2.44 -7.03 -7.32
CA TRP A 116 -2.17 -6.10 -8.41
C TRP A 116 -2.30 -4.71 -7.80
N SER A 117 -1.24 -3.92 -7.86
CA SER A 117 -1.18 -2.64 -7.17
C SER A 117 -0.71 -1.52 -8.08
N VAL A 118 -1.36 -0.37 -7.97
CA VAL A 118 -0.93 0.84 -8.66
C VAL A 118 -0.92 1.98 -7.65
N ILE A 119 0.23 2.61 -7.50
CA ILE A 119 0.39 3.76 -6.62
C ILE A 119 0.25 5.04 -7.46
N ASP A 120 -0.45 6.03 -6.92
CA ASP A 120 -0.67 7.29 -7.62
C ASP A 120 0.59 8.14 -7.56
N LYS A 121 1.54 7.82 -8.45
CA LYS A 121 2.81 8.52 -8.51
C LYS A 121 2.64 9.97 -8.95
N ALA A 122 1.66 10.24 -9.82
CA ALA A 122 1.43 11.60 -10.29
C ALA A 122 1.09 12.55 -9.16
N ALA A 123 0.35 12.09 -8.15
CA ALA A 123 0.02 12.92 -7.01
C ALA A 123 1.28 13.29 -6.22
N ILE A 124 2.23 12.35 -6.12
CA ILE A 124 3.49 12.61 -5.42
C ILE A 124 4.31 13.63 -6.22
N GLU A 125 4.39 13.43 -7.53
CA GLU A 125 5.15 14.35 -8.39
C GLU A 125 4.62 15.78 -8.25
N ALA A 126 3.30 15.94 -8.25
CA ALA A 126 2.70 17.26 -8.15
C ALA A 126 3.05 17.94 -6.82
N GLN A 127 3.04 17.18 -5.73
CA GLN A 127 3.37 17.74 -4.42
C GLN A 127 4.83 18.16 -4.35
N LEU A 128 5.72 17.34 -4.90
CA LEU A 128 7.15 17.67 -4.87
C LEU A 128 7.44 18.89 -5.73
N MET A 129 6.76 19.05 -6.85
CA MET A 129 6.94 20.21 -7.69
C MET A 129 6.47 21.48 -6.99
N ASN A 130 5.32 21.42 -6.31
CA ASN A 130 4.81 22.56 -5.61
C ASN A 130 5.76 22.96 -4.49
N ASP A 131 6.26 21.99 -3.73
CA ASP A 131 7.19 22.26 -2.65
C ASP A 131 8.46 22.87 -3.20
N SER A 132 8.94 22.44 -4.36
CA SER A 132 10.15 22.95 -4.93
C SER A 132 9.98 24.40 -5.34
N LYS A 133 8.80 24.78 -5.85
CA LYS A 133 8.57 26.13 -6.27
C LYS A 133 8.39 27.01 -5.05
N GLY A 134 7.91 26.43 -3.99
CA GLY A 134 7.84 27.12 -2.73
C GLY A 134 6.89 28.22 -2.63
N ALA A 135 6.80 29.06 -3.53
CA ALA A 135 6.10 30.20 -3.37
C ALA A 135 4.91 30.41 -4.16
N ALA A 136 4.26 29.54 -4.64
CA ALA A 136 3.08 29.80 -5.40
C ALA A 136 1.96 28.94 -4.98
N PRO A 137 1.67 28.92 -3.74
CA PRO A 137 0.69 27.99 -3.24
C PRO A 137 -0.67 28.26 -3.76
N GLU A 138 -1.00 29.52 -4.04
CA GLU A 138 -2.26 29.77 -4.43
C GLU A 138 -2.58 29.24 -5.74
N GLN A 139 -1.75 29.35 -6.70
CA GLN A 139 -2.03 28.79 -7.97
C GLN A 139 -2.06 27.31 -7.89
N ALA A 140 -1.22 26.73 -7.08
CA ALA A 140 -1.19 25.30 -6.93
C ALA A 140 -2.51 24.81 -6.43
N LYS A 141 -3.09 25.56 -5.51
CA LYS A 141 -4.26 25.09 -4.96
C LYS A 141 -5.40 25.18 -5.84
N ARG A 142 -5.36 26.01 -6.83
CA ARG A 142 -6.39 26.11 -7.62
C ARG A 142 -6.61 25.10 -8.53
N PHE A 143 -5.81 24.22 -8.74
CA PHE A 143 -5.93 23.28 -9.61
C PHE A 143 -6.87 22.47 -9.26
N PRO A 144 -7.81 22.16 -9.92
CA PRO A 144 -8.85 21.23 -9.60
C PRO A 144 -8.28 19.86 -9.55
#